data_71c7f96d5b1795fdcf9df5b00cf70e14
#
_entry.id   71c7f96d5b1795fdcf9df5b00cf70e14
#
_cell.length_a   1.000
_cell.length_b   1.000
_cell.length_c   1.000
_cell.angle_alpha   90.00
_cell.angle_beta   90.00
_cell.angle_gamma   90.00
#
_symmetry.space_group_name_H-M   'P 1'
#
loop_
_entity.id
_entity.type
_entity.pdbx_description
1 polymer ?
#
loop_
_entity_poly.entity_id
_entity_poly.type
_entity_poly.pdbx_seq_one_letter_code
_entity_poly.pdbx_strand_id
1 'polypeptide(L)'
;NQTSFDPIKVVRVCESLTCELFGSQKILKDLKKQNINNIKIVPGPCMGRCDVAPTVCVGKNYVDHATKEKVIETISKNNFDTNIPKYKSYQEYIKGGGYSLIKSIDQKILSKKDVIRCLNESGLKGKGGAGFPTGRKWELVLNNQGEKLIAINGDEGEPGTFKDKLYLETDPHRF
;
A
#
# COMPACT_ATOMS: atom_id res chain seq x y z
N ASN A 1 31.92 20.98 -22.00
CA ASN A 1 30.98 21.60 -21.01
C ASN A 1 29.71 20.80 -20.97
N GLN A 2 29.67 19.74 -20.15
CA GLN A 2 28.45 19.08 -19.78
C GLN A 2 27.80 19.94 -18.69
N THR A 3 26.80 20.72 -19.04
CA THR A 3 25.86 21.28 -18.07
C THR A 3 25.04 20.12 -17.51
N SER A 4 25.42 19.61 -16.34
CA SER A 4 24.61 18.67 -15.59
C SER A 4 23.34 19.39 -15.18
N PHE A 5 22.25 19.17 -15.91
CA PHE A 5 20.92 19.53 -15.43
C PHE A 5 20.59 18.62 -14.25
N ASP A 6 20.71 19.14 -13.04
CA ASP A 6 20.12 18.46 -11.88
C ASP A 6 18.63 18.28 -12.13
N PRO A 7 18.12 17.05 -12.08
CA PRO A 7 16.70 16.82 -12.34
C PRO A 7 15.86 17.57 -11.31
N ILE A 8 14.81 18.29 -11.80
CA ILE A 8 13.87 18.99 -10.92
C ILE A 8 13.23 17.98 -9.98
N LYS A 9 13.46 18.17 -8.69
CA LYS A 9 12.86 17.34 -7.65
C LYS A 9 11.41 17.78 -7.41
N VAL A 10 10.50 16.83 -7.22
CA VAL A 10 9.07 17.10 -7.10
C VAL A 10 8.60 16.82 -5.68
N VAL A 11 7.89 17.79 -5.12
CA VAL A 11 7.17 17.66 -3.84
C VAL A 11 5.67 17.63 -4.15
N ARG A 12 4.99 16.56 -3.78
CA ARG A 12 3.55 16.36 -3.98
C ARG A 12 2.82 16.48 -2.66
N VAL A 13 1.87 17.39 -2.58
CA VAL A 13 0.99 17.56 -1.42
C VAL A 13 -0.33 16.87 -1.71
N CYS A 14 -0.74 15.93 -0.88
CA CYS A 14 -2.01 15.21 -1.06
C CYS A 14 -3.21 16.16 -0.95
N GLU A 15 -4.07 16.16 -1.99
CA GLU A 15 -5.33 16.95 -2.05
C GLU A 15 -6.58 16.09 -1.80
N SER A 16 -6.41 14.86 -1.33
CA SER A 16 -7.56 14.02 -1.02
C SER A 16 -8.30 14.50 0.23
N LEU A 17 -9.60 14.21 0.31
CA LEU A 17 -10.52 14.70 1.33
C LEU A 17 -9.93 14.63 2.74
N THR A 18 -9.38 13.49 3.14
CA THR A 18 -8.80 13.32 4.48
C THR A 18 -7.65 14.32 4.71
N CYS A 19 -6.72 14.45 3.77
CA CYS A 19 -5.61 15.39 3.89
C CYS A 19 -6.07 16.84 3.89
N GLU A 20 -7.11 17.19 3.13
CA GLU A 20 -7.71 18.52 3.13
C GLU A 20 -8.31 18.88 4.49
N LEU A 21 -9.04 17.96 5.10
CA LEU A 21 -9.60 18.15 6.46
C LEU A 21 -8.50 18.40 7.50
N PHE A 22 -7.29 17.85 7.29
CA PHE A 22 -6.13 18.07 8.13
C PHE A 22 -5.21 19.21 7.65
N GLY A 23 -5.66 20.05 6.72
CA GLY A 23 -5.01 21.31 6.36
C GLY A 23 -3.97 21.23 5.25
N SER A 24 -3.96 20.20 4.41
CA SER A 24 -2.99 20.06 3.30
C SER A 24 -3.01 21.23 2.32
N GLN A 25 -4.15 21.86 2.08
CA GLN A 25 -4.27 23.04 1.22
C GLN A 25 -3.46 24.23 1.74
N LYS A 26 -3.42 24.43 3.05
CA LYS A 26 -2.59 25.46 3.68
C LYS A 26 -1.10 25.14 3.46
N ILE A 27 -0.71 23.88 3.68
CA ILE A 27 0.67 23.42 3.45
C ILE A 27 1.08 23.67 2.01
N LEU A 28 0.25 23.31 1.03
CA LEU A 28 0.50 23.53 -0.40
C LEU A 28 0.73 25.02 -0.71
N LYS A 29 -0.16 25.89 -0.22
CA LYS A 29 -0.05 27.34 -0.42
C LYS A 29 1.23 27.92 0.21
N ASP A 30 1.55 27.49 1.42
CA ASP A 30 2.71 27.99 2.17
C ASP A 30 4.03 27.48 1.58
N LEU A 31 4.09 26.25 1.08
CA LEU A 31 5.25 25.72 0.38
C LEU A 31 5.49 26.43 -0.97
N LYS A 32 4.43 26.66 -1.76
CA LYS A 32 4.54 27.39 -3.04
C LYS A 32 5.12 28.81 -2.89
N LYS A 33 4.86 29.48 -1.75
CA LYS A 33 5.41 30.81 -1.46
C LYS A 33 6.93 30.80 -1.19
N GLN A 34 7.51 29.64 -0.83
CA GLN A 34 8.93 29.54 -0.45
C GLN A 34 9.88 29.63 -1.64
N ASN A 35 9.38 29.44 -2.88
CA ASN A 35 10.18 29.48 -4.11
C ASN A 35 11.55 28.75 -3.99
N ILE A 36 11.50 27.48 -3.58
CA ILE A 36 12.70 26.68 -3.31
C ILE A 36 13.34 26.28 -4.64
N ASN A 37 14.61 26.63 -4.84
CA ASN A 37 15.34 26.35 -6.07
C ASN A 37 15.36 24.85 -6.38
N ASN A 38 15.17 24.50 -7.66
CA ASN A 38 15.17 23.13 -8.18
C ASN A 38 14.09 22.19 -7.57
N ILE A 39 13.08 22.76 -6.89
CA ILE A 39 11.96 22.02 -6.33
C ILE A 39 10.65 22.46 -7.00
N LYS A 40 9.93 21.50 -7.56
CA LYS A 40 8.58 21.72 -8.08
C LYS A 40 7.54 21.26 -7.06
N ILE A 41 6.71 22.15 -6.56
CA ILE A 41 5.64 21.85 -5.60
C ILE A 41 4.33 21.75 -6.34
N VAL A 42 3.69 20.58 -6.27
CA VAL A 42 2.45 20.27 -6.97
C VAL A 42 1.43 19.60 -6.04
N PRO A 43 0.13 19.75 -6.36
CA PRO A 43 -0.88 18.89 -5.76
C PRO A 43 -0.69 17.44 -6.22
N GLY A 44 -1.17 16.50 -5.44
CA GLY A 44 -1.12 15.08 -5.75
C GLY A 44 -2.39 14.35 -5.31
N PRO A 45 -2.70 13.20 -5.95
CA PRO A 45 -3.83 12.35 -5.56
C PRO A 45 -3.61 11.73 -4.17
N CYS A 46 -4.59 10.97 -3.71
CA CYS A 46 -4.45 10.19 -2.48
C CYS A 46 -3.23 9.27 -2.55
N MET A 47 -2.45 9.26 -1.47
CA MET A 47 -1.20 8.49 -1.35
C MET A 47 -1.39 7.25 -0.47
N GLY A 48 -2.63 6.90 -0.12
CA GLY A 48 -2.94 5.75 0.74
C GLY A 48 -2.42 5.87 2.17
N ARG A 49 -2.24 7.09 2.69
CA ARG A 49 -1.69 7.36 4.03
C ARG A 49 -2.65 8.20 4.87
N CYS A 50 -3.94 7.86 4.82
CA CYS A 50 -5.01 8.62 5.47
C CYS A 50 -4.94 8.53 7.00
N ASP A 51 -4.36 7.46 7.54
CA ASP A 51 -4.10 7.23 8.96
C ASP A 51 -3.11 8.23 9.56
N VAL A 52 -2.24 8.80 8.73
CA VAL A 52 -1.17 9.74 9.12
C VAL A 52 -1.29 11.08 8.37
N ALA A 53 -2.53 11.44 8.01
CA ALA A 53 -2.82 12.71 7.33
C ALA A 53 -2.44 13.94 8.19
N PRO A 54 -2.09 15.09 7.56
CA PRO A 54 -1.89 15.26 6.13
C PRO A 54 -0.53 14.72 5.68
N THR A 55 -0.44 14.25 4.44
CA THR A 55 0.78 13.64 3.89
C THR A 55 1.32 14.44 2.71
N VAL A 56 2.65 14.59 2.69
CA VAL A 56 3.40 15.19 1.58
C VAL A 56 4.49 14.21 1.14
N CYS A 57 4.60 13.99 -0.18
CA CYS A 57 5.66 13.16 -0.75
C CYS A 57 6.78 14.06 -1.29
N VAL A 58 7.96 13.98 -0.69
CA VAL A 58 9.18 14.68 -1.07
C VAL A 58 10.03 13.73 -1.91
N GLY A 59 9.95 13.85 -3.25
CA GLY A 59 10.53 12.84 -4.14
C GLY A 59 9.80 11.51 -4.03
N LYS A 60 10.41 10.56 -3.33
CA LYS A 60 9.85 9.24 -2.98
C LYS A 60 9.65 9.07 -1.46
N ASN A 61 10.06 10.04 -0.67
CA ASN A 61 9.94 10.01 0.79
C ASN A 61 8.61 10.63 1.24
N TYR A 62 7.88 9.93 2.11
CA TYR A 62 6.64 10.42 2.68
C TYR A 62 6.89 11.14 4.00
N VAL A 63 6.32 12.33 4.13
CA VAL A 63 6.28 13.12 5.35
C VAL A 63 4.88 13.00 5.93
N ASP A 64 4.76 12.22 6.99
CA ASP A 64 3.50 11.95 7.70
C ASP A 64 3.23 13.04 8.74
N HIS A 65 1.93 13.29 9.02
CA HIS A 65 1.51 14.43 9.85
C HIS A 65 2.27 15.69 9.43
N ALA A 66 2.24 15.93 8.12
CA ALA A 66 3.08 16.92 7.48
C ALA A 66 2.75 18.33 7.97
N THR A 67 3.80 19.09 8.23
CA THR A 67 3.75 20.53 8.37
C THR A 67 4.72 21.16 7.38
N LYS A 68 4.56 22.45 7.11
CA LYS A 68 5.49 23.18 6.26
C LYS A 68 6.95 22.99 6.72
N GLU A 69 7.19 23.08 8.02
CA GLU A 69 8.51 22.96 8.65
C GLU A 69 9.13 21.58 8.42
N LYS A 70 8.38 20.51 8.67
CA LYS A 70 8.82 19.12 8.43
C LYS A 70 9.19 18.90 6.96
N VAL A 71 8.39 19.43 6.04
CA VAL A 71 8.65 19.29 4.60
C VAL A 71 9.93 20.02 4.21
N ILE A 72 10.11 21.27 4.68
CA ILE A 72 11.32 22.05 4.42
C ILE A 72 12.55 21.35 5.03
N GLU A 73 12.45 20.85 6.24
CA GLU A 73 13.52 20.08 6.88
C GLU A 73 13.91 18.83 6.07
N THR A 74 12.92 18.10 5.57
CA THR A 74 13.14 16.91 4.72
C THR A 74 13.87 17.28 3.42
N ILE A 75 13.49 18.39 2.80
CA ILE A 75 14.15 18.93 1.59
C ILE A 75 15.58 19.37 1.92
N SER A 76 15.81 20.11 2.99
CA SER A 76 17.14 20.61 3.38
C SER A 76 18.11 19.49 3.71
N LYS A 77 17.64 18.39 4.28
CA LYS A 77 18.41 17.16 4.52
C LYS A 77 18.66 16.31 3.27
N ASN A 78 18.20 16.76 2.09
CA ASN A 78 18.27 16.03 0.83
C ASN A 78 17.68 14.61 0.90
N ASN A 79 16.67 14.41 1.75
CA ASN A 79 16.04 13.11 2.00
C ASN A 79 14.85 12.88 1.05
N PHE A 80 15.15 12.44 -0.19
CA PHE A 80 14.18 12.23 -1.26
C PHE A 80 13.86 10.76 -1.52
N ASP A 81 14.57 9.84 -0.88
CA ASP A 81 14.40 8.41 -1.09
C ASP A 81 13.34 7.82 -0.16
N THR A 82 12.77 6.68 -0.59
CA THR A 82 11.75 5.98 0.17
C THR A 82 12.28 5.52 1.52
N ASN A 83 11.59 5.87 2.58
CA ASN A 83 11.79 5.26 3.89
C ASN A 83 11.03 3.94 3.94
N ILE A 84 11.76 2.82 4.01
CA ILE A 84 11.16 1.49 4.10
C ILE A 84 10.69 1.28 5.53
N PRO A 85 9.38 1.04 5.77
CA PRO A 85 8.88 0.77 7.12
C PRO A 85 9.43 -0.57 7.64
N LYS A 86 9.39 -0.74 8.96
CA LYS A 86 9.67 -2.05 9.55
C LYS A 86 8.64 -3.06 9.05
N TYR A 87 9.09 -4.13 8.46
CA TYR A 87 8.23 -5.17 7.90
C TYR A 87 8.63 -6.56 8.42
N LYS A 88 7.70 -7.51 8.33
CA LYS A 88 7.94 -8.90 8.65
C LYS A 88 8.65 -9.57 7.48
N SER A 89 9.88 -9.98 7.69
CA SER A 89 10.69 -10.64 6.67
C SER A 89 10.19 -12.05 6.33
N TYR A 90 10.61 -12.57 5.17
CA TYR A 90 10.33 -13.95 4.78
C TYR A 90 10.72 -14.97 5.86
N GLN A 91 11.89 -14.78 6.49
CA GLN A 91 12.38 -15.68 7.52
C GLN A 91 11.50 -15.65 8.78
N GLU A 92 11.08 -14.47 9.20
CA GLU A 92 10.17 -14.31 10.34
C GLU A 92 8.79 -14.92 10.05
N TYR A 93 8.29 -14.75 8.81
CA TYR A 93 7.02 -15.33 8.39
C TYR A 93 7.06 -16.87 8.39
N ILE A 94 8.12 -17.48 7.82
CA ILE A 94 8.34 -18.93 7.85
C ILE A 94 8.45 -19.45 9.27
N LYS A 95 9.24 -18.80 10.13
CA LYS A 95 9.41 -19.18 11.55
C LYS A 95 8.07 -19.15 12.30
N GLY A 96 7.17 -18.27 11.93
CA GLY A 96 5.81 -18.17 12.46
C GLY A 96 4.81 -19.17 11.85
N GLY A 97 5.26 -20.15 11.06
CA GLY A 97 4.38 -21.15 10.40
C GLY A 97 3.85 -20.73 9.02
N GLY A 98 4.36 -19.65 8.47
CA GLY A 98 3.97 -19.17 7.15
C GLY A 98 4.21 -20.20 6.05
N TYR A 99 3.31 -20.24 5.05
CA TYR A 99 3.30 -21.18 3.93
C TYR A 99 3.16 -22.67 4.32
N SER A 100 2.87 -22.99 5.59
CA SER A 100 2.69 -24.39 6.03
C SER A 100 1.58 -25.12 5.26
N LEU A 101 0.48 -24.41 4.95
CA LEU A 101 -0.61 -24.98 4.18
C LEU A 101 -0.18 -25.38 2.76
N ILE A 102 0.57 -24.53 2.07
CA ILE A 102 1.09 -24.82 0.72
C ILE A 102 2.02 -26.02 0.77
N LYS A 103 2.94 -26.07 1.75
CA LYS A 103 3.82 -27.22 1.95
C LYS A 103 3.06 -28.52 2.19
N SER A 104 1.98 -28.47 2.99
CA SER A 104 1.14 -29.64 3.25
C SER A 104 0.43 -30.14 2.00
N ILE A 105 0.03 -29.24 1.10
CA ILE A 105 -0.58 -29.60 -0.20
C ILE A 105 0.48 -30.21 -1.13
N ASP A 106 1.66 -29.62 -1.22
CA ASP A 106 2.76 -30.13 -2.06
C ASP A 106 3.22 -31.52 -1.61
N GLN A 107 3.26 -31.75 -0.31
CA GLN A 107 3.57 -33.03 0.31
C GLN A 107 2.41 -34.04 0.27
N LYS A 108 1.27 -33.68 -0.33
CA LYS A 108 0.05 -34.49 -0.41
C LYS A 108 -0.55 -34.90 0.94
N ILE A 109 -0.23 -34.18 2.01
CA ILE A 109 -0.83 -34.35 3.34
C ILE A 109 -2.26 -33.81 3.33
N LEU A 110 -2.48 -32.70 2.61
CA LEU A 110 -3.79 -32.08 2.39
C LEU A 110 -4.10 -32.04 0.89
N SER A 111 -5.34 -32.35 0.53
CA SER A 111 -5.81 -32.16 -0.83
C SER A 111 -6.43 -30.77 -1.02
N LYS A 112 -6.49 -30.29 -2.28
CA LYS A 112 -7.22 -29.06 -2.62
C LYS A 112 -8.70 -29.13 -2.21
N LYS A 113 -9.30 -30.32 -2.24
CA LYS A 113 -10.69 -30.55 -1.81
C LYS A 113 -10.87 -30.38 -0.29
N ASP A 114 -9.88 -30.77 0.51
CA ASP A 114 -9.92 -30.56 1.96
C ASP A 114 -9.88 -29.07 2.31
N VAL A 115 -9.11 -28.27 1.58
CA VAL A 115 -9.08 -26.81 1.75
C VAL A 115 -10.43 -26.20 1.41
N ILE A 116 -11.07 -26.62 0.30
CA ILE A 116 -12.38 -26.13 -0.12
C ILE A 116 -13.46 -26.54 0.91
N ARG A 117 -13.39 -27.77 1.41
CA ARG A 117 -14.32 -28.24 2.46
C ARG A 117 -14.19 -27.35 3.70
N CYS A 118 -12.99 -27.10 4.18
CA CYS A 118 -12.74 -26.24 5.32
C CYS A 118 -13.28 -24.82 5.10
N LEU A 119 -13.10 -24.24 3.91
CA LEU A 119 -13.66 -22.93 3.56
C LEU A 119 -15.18 -22.93 3.55
N ASN A 120 -15.83 -23.99 3.08
CA ASN A 120 -17.30 -24.12 3.10
C ASN A 120 -17.82 -24.24 4.55
N GLU A 121 -17.17 -25.08 5.37
CA GLU A 121 -17.55 -25.28 6.79
C GLU A 121 -17.34 -24.01 7.62
N SER A 122 -16.32 -23.20 7.31
CA SER A 122 -16.06 -21.92 8.00
C SER A 122 -17.12 -20.86 7.75
N GLY A 123 -17.93 -21.00 6.71
CA GLY A 123 -18.93 -19.99 6.33
C GLY A 123 -18.33 -18.68 5.81
N LEU A 124 -17.02 -18.65 5.50
CA LEU A 124 -16.35 -17.44 5.01
C LEU A 124 -16.97 -16.94 3.71
N LYS A 125 -17.26 -15.65 3.67
CA LYS A 125 -17.87 -14.97 2.52
C LYS A 125 -17.01 -13.78 2.07
N GLY A 126 -17.15 -13.42 0.79
CA GLY A 126 -16.57 -12.20 0.26
C GLY A 126 -17.09 -10.96 1.00
N LYS A 127 -16.22 -9.97 1.22
CA LYS A 127 -16.52 -8.71 1.91
C LYS A 127 -16.74 -7.52 0.97
N GLY A 128 -16.69 -7.75 -0.35
CA GLY A 128 -16.90 -6.72 -1.37
C GLY A 128 -18.38 -6.42 -1.71
N GLY A 129 -19.32 -6.69 -0.78
CA GLY A 129 -20.75 -6.37 -0.93
C GLY A 129 -21.63 -7.57 -1.25
N ALA A 130 -21.32 -8.38 -2.26
CA ALA A 130 -22.16 -9.51 -2.70
C ALA A 130 -22.23 -10.69 -1.70
N GLY A 131 -21.27 -10.78 -0.78
CA GLY A 131 -21.25 -11.83 0.24
C GLY A 131 -21.16 -13.26 -0.30
N PHE A 132 -20.55 -13.46 -1.48
CA PHE A 132 -20.45 -14.77 -2.12
C PHE A 132 -19.62 -15.74 -1.27
N PRO A 133 -20.08 -17.01 -1.04
CA PRO A 133 -19.34 -17.97 -0.24
C PRO A 133 -17.97 -18.32 -0.85
N THR A 134 -16.90 -18.15 -0.08
CA THR A 134 -15.53 -18.29 -0.56
C THR A 134 -15.22 -19.73 -1.01
N GLY A 135 -15.62 -20.73 -0.23
CA GLY A 135 -15.42 -22.14 -0.58
C GLY A 135 -16.11 -22.52 -1.89
N ARG A 136 -17.35 -22.04 -2.10
CA ARG A 136 -18.07 -22.25 -3.36
C ARG A 136 -17.37 -21.60 -4.55
N LYS A 137 -16.83 -20.40 -4.37
CA LYS A 137 -16.05 -19.74 -5.43
C LYS A 137 -14.82 -20.56 -5.82
N TRP A 138 -14.10 -21.05 -4.84
CA TRP A 138 -12.90 -21.86 -5.08
C TRP A 138 -13.23 -23.21 -5.73
N GLU A 139 -14.34 -23.84 -5.33
CA GLU A 139 -14.84 -25.07 -5.95
C GLU A 139 -15.17 -24.88 -7.44
N LEU A 140 -15.88 -23.81 -7.79
CA LEU A 140 -16.18 -23.46 -9.17
C LEU A 140 -14.90 -23.25 -10.00
N VAL A 141 -13.92 -22.54 -9.44
CA VAL A 141 -12.62 -22.35 -10.12
C VAL A 141 -11.86 -23.67 -10.28
N LEU A 142 -11.86 -24.54 -9.26
CA LEU A 142 -11.18 -25.83 -9.33
C LEU A 142 -11.78 -26.74 -10.42
N ASN A 143 -13.09 -26.73 -10.57
CA ASN A 143 -13.82 -27.57 -11.53
C ASN A 143 -13.74 -27.07 -12.97
N ASN A 144 -13.36 -25.81 -13.21
CA ASN A 144 -13.15 -25.31 -14.55
C ASN A 144 -11.91 -25.95 -15.20
N GLN A 145 -11.99 -26.15 -16.51
CA GLN A 145 -10.84 -26.62 -17.31
C GLN A 145 -9.89 -25.46 -17.62
N GLY A 146 -8.63 -25.80 -17.93
CA GLY A 146 -7.60 -24.85 -18.32
C GLY A 146 -6.75 -24.29 -17.18
N GLU A 147 -5.86 -23.39 -17.53
CA GLU A 147 -4.94 -22.72 -16.61
C GLU A 147 -5.71 -21.85 -15.61
N LYS A 148 -5.25 -21.86 -14.36
CA LYS A 148 -5.81 -21.02 -13.29
C LYS A 148 -4.93 -19.79 -13.11
N LEU A 149 -5.51 -18.64 -13.33
CA LEU A 149 -4.86 -17.35 -13.09
C LEU A 149 -5.39 -16.73 -11.79
N ILE A 150 -4.54 -15.98 -11.11
CA ILE A 150 -4.91 -15.22 -9.94
C ILE A 150 -4.77 -13.73 -10.24
N ALA A 151 -5.80 -12.94 -9.92
CA ALA A 151 -5.75 -11.49 -9.93
C ALA A 151 -6.10 -10.99 -8.53
N ILE A 152 -5.20 -10.23 -7.94
CA ILE A 152 -5.36 -9.66 -6.62
C ILE A 152 -5.68 -8.18 -6.77
N ASN A 153 -6.82 -7.76 -6.19
CA ASN A 153 -7.19 -6.36 -6.14
C ASN A 153 -6.62 -5.75 -4.86
N GLY A 154 -5.67 -4.83 -5.03
CA GLY A 154 -5.09 -3.99 -3.97
C GLY A 154 -5.40 -2.51 -4.18
N ASP A 155 -6.43 -2.17 -5.00
CA ASP A 155 -6.87 -0.79 -5.18
C ASP A 155 -7.66 -0.32 -3.94
N GLU A 156 -7.26 0.81 -3.39
CA GLU A 156 -7.86 1.45 -2.22
C GLU A 156 -8.30 2.88 -2.59
N GLY A 157 -9.24 2.97 -3.54
CA GLY A 157 -9.71 4.25 -4.08
C GLY A 157 -10.57 5.07 -3.11
N GLU A 158 -11.16 4.46 -2.08
CA GLU A 158 -12.00 5.18 -1.13
C GLU A 158 -11.14 5.97 -0.13
N PRO A 159 -11.43 7.27 0.06
CA PRO A 159 -10.74 8.09 1.06
C PRO A 159 -10.83 7.49 2.47
N GLY A 160 -9.70 7.45 3.18
CA GLY A 160 -9.60 6.84 4.51
C GLY A 160 -9.26 5.35 4.51
N THR A 161 -9.18 4.70 3.36
CA THR A 161 -8.83 3.28 3.23
C THR A 161 -7.33 3.12 3.03
N PHE A 162 -6.66 2.29 3.85
CA PHE A 162 -5.21 2.07 3.81
C PHE A 162 -4.79 0.64 4.25
N LYS A 163 -5.74 -0.27 4.40
CA LYS A 163 -5.51 -1.63 4.93
C LYS A 163 -4.60 -2.49 4.04
N ASP A 164 -4.82 -2.45 2.72
CA ASP A 164 -4.08 -3.30 1.78
C ASP A 164 -2.65 -2.81 1.66
N LYS A 165 -2.45 -1.49 1.56
CA LYS A 165 -1.14 -0.86 1.63
C LYS A 165 -0.39 -1.22 2.92
N LEU A 166 -1.07 -1.18 4.08
CA LEU A 166 -0.46 -1.53 5.36
C LEU A 166 0.08 -2.97 5.35
N TYR A 167 -0.70 -3.93 4.86
CA TYR A 167 -0.25 -5.32 4.75
C TYR A 167 0.90 -5.48 3.75
N LEU A 168 0.81 -4.88 2.57
CA LEU A 168 1.88 -4.92 1.56
C LEU A 168 3.21 -4.36 2.09
N GLU A 169 3.16 -3.31 2.91
CA GLU A 169 4.36 -2.67 3.46
C GLU A 169 4.90 -3.38 4.71
N THR A 170 4.05 -3.96 5.55
CA THR A 170 4.46 -4.46 6.88
C THR A 170 4.44 -5.99 7.03
N ASP A 171 3.59 -6.68 6.31
CA ASP A 171 3.48 -8.17 6.32
C ASP A 171 3.18 -8.73 4.92
N PRO A 172 4.07 -8.47 3.92
CA PRO A 172 3.82 -8.79 2.51
C PRO A 172 3.62 -10.27 2.23
N HIS A 173 4.16 -11.14 3.07
CA HIS A 173 4.01 -12.59 2.92
C HIS A 173 2.65 -13.11 3.40
N ARG A 174 1.93 -12.32 4.21
CA ARG A 174 0.58 -12.63 4.63
C ARG A 174 -0.45 -12.17 3.61
N PHE A 175 -0.17 -11.10 2.88
CA PHE A 175 -0.99 -10.58 1.79
C PHE A 175 -0.98 -11.55 0.60
#